data_85451f895a1ca413d4ade4a2a698a2a3
#
_entry.id   85451f895a1ca413d4ade4a2a698a2a3
#
_cell.length_a   1.000
_cell.length_b   1.000
_cell.length_c   1.000
_cell.angle_alpha   90.00
_cell.angle_beta   90.00
_cell.angle_gamma   90.00
#
_symmetry.space_group_name_H-M   'P 1'
#
loop_
_entity.id
_entity.type
_entity.pdbx_description
1 polymer ?
#
loop_
_entity_poly.entity_id
_entity_poly.type
_entity_poly.pdbx_seq_one_letter_code
_entity_poly.pdbx_strand_id
1 'polypeptide(L)'
;MVMGLVLLAAVVRAQQSLVQGVNHTPIVVSNLEKAEADFHAMGFTIKPGRLHPDGIRNAHVKFADETELELITAPKAVDDLTREYRKKLQSGEGPVYYGLSVPDLDQLLAKANAANLPLKSEDGLLTFPIGSPLHAVFFGRLERVPTDRPEYFVHRNTATRLSGFWVKDSMALRDMFRVLNVPLSQEQICGPMQSPSMVARLPNGDVHLISQADNTDVVGAQVNVRDIAVAEATLRSAGFKPQKFACDEASLWLPPSAAHGIWLEFTQSRR
;
A
#
# COMPACT_ATOMS: atom_id res chain seq x y z
N MET A 1 -62.55 -4.67 16.91
CA MET A 1 -61.66 -3.64 16.36
C MET A 1 -60.24 -4.00 16.74
N VAL A 2 -59.50 -4.66 15.85
CA VAL A 2 -58.12 -5.11 16.11
C VAL A 2 -57.20 -4.11 15.44
N MET A 3 -56.46 -3.37 16.25
CA MET A 3 -55.50 -2.36 15.79
C MET A 3 -54.17 -3.05 15.50
N GLY A 4 -53.86 -3.25 14.21
CA GLY A 4 -52.63 -3.85 13.77
C GLY A 4 -51.46 -2.83 13.92
N LEU A 5 -50.48 -3.19 14.74
CA LEU A 5 -49.22 -2.47 14.92
C LEU A 5 -48.31 -2.81 13.74
N VAL A 6 -48.13 -1.87 12.84
CA VAL A 6 -47.13 -1.98 11.75
C VAL A 6 -45.77 -1.57 12.31
N LEU A 7 -44.91 -2.54 12.59
CA LEU A 7 -43.49 -2.29 12.88
C LEU A 7 -42.76 -1.94 11.58
N LEU A 8 -42.42 -0.66 11.42
CA LEU A 8 -41.46 -0.22 10.42
C LEU A 8 -40.05 -0.63 10.89
N ALA A 9 -39.51 -1.70 10.33
CA ALA A 9 -38.12 -2.06 10.47
C ALA A 9 -37.31 -1.04 9.61
N ALA A 10 -36.66 -0.06 10.26
CA ALA A 10 -35.69 0.78 9.62
C ALA A 10 -34.47 -0.09 9.24
N VAL A 11 -34.32 -0.39 7.95
CA VAL A 11 -33.12 -1.01 7.41
C VAL A 11 -32.02 0.04 7.48
N VAL A 12 -31.20 0.01 8.53
CA VAL A 12 -29.95 0.77 8.58
C VAL A 12 -29.04 0.17 7.50
N ARG A 13 -29.02 0.76 6.33
CA ARG A 13 -27.98 0.49 5.34
C ARG A 13 -26.65 0.95 5.96
N ALA A 14 -25.81 0.01 6.33
CA ALA A 14 -24.44 0.32 6.67
C ALA A 14 -23.85 1.13 5.48
N GLN A 15 -23.45 2.36 5.75
CA GLN A 15 -22.90 3.24 4.71
C GLN A 15 -21.58 2.60 4.24
N GLN A 16 -21.56 2.16 2.99
CA GLN A 16 -20.40 1.48 2.42
C GLN A 16 -19.18 2.41 2.48
N SER A 17 -18.03 1.88 2.85
CA SER A 17 -16.77 2.64 2.86
C SER A 17 -16.48 3.18 1.45
N LEU A 18 -16.08 4.44 1.36
CA LEU A 18 -15.62 5.03 0.10
C LEU A 18 -14.25 4.49 -0.30
N VAL A 19 -13.44 4.10 0.69
CA VAL A 19 -12.13 3.47 0.46
C VAL A 19 -12.36 1.99 0.21
N GLN A 20 -11.93 1.52 -0.96
CA GLN A 20 -12.20 0.15 -1.42
C GLN A 20 -11.03 -0.80 -1.24
N GLY A 21 -9.82 -0.30 -1.08
CA GLY A 21 -8.65 -1.15 -0.92
C GLY A 21 -7.35 -0.35 -0.91
N VAL A 22 -6.25 -1.05 -1.07
CA VAL A 22 -4.94 -0.45 -1.31
C VAL A 22 -4.79 -0.06 -2.79
N ASN A 23 -3.88 0.85 -3.08
CA ASN A 23 -3.58 1.29 -4.45
C ASN A 23 -2.13 0.95 -4.79
N HIS A 24 -1.17 1.80 -4.44
CA HIS A 24 0.24 1.55 -4.65
C HIS A 24 1.11 2.23 -3.59
N THR A 25 2.39 1.88 -3.57
CA THR A 25 3.41 2.56 -2.77
C THR A 25 4.65 2.83 -3.62
N PRO A 26 5.10 4.10 -3.70
CA PRO A 26 6.39 4.43 -4.28
C PRO A 26 7.52 4.07 -3.31
N ILE A 27 8.44 3.25 -3.77
CA ILE A 27 9.67 2.85 -3.09
C ILE A 27 10.80 3.65 -3.70
N VAL A 28 11.28 4.64 -2.97
CA VAL A 28 12.34 5.54 -3.45
C VAL A 28 13.68 4.82 -3.37
N VAL A 29 14.37 4.72 -4.50
CA VAL A 29 15.63 4.00 -4.66
C VAL A 29 16.74 4.90 -5.23
N SER A 30 17.96 4.64 -4.84
CA SER A 30 19.14 5.39 -5.29
C SER A 30 19.59 4.98 -6.70
N ASN A 31 19.36 3.71 -7.04
CA ASN A 31 19.68 3.13 -8.34
C ASN A 31 18.50 2.31 -8.84
N LEU A 32 17.78 2.86 -9.82
CA LEU A 32 16.57 2.25 -10.37
C LEU A 32 16.87 0.93 -11.06
N GLU A 33 17.92 0.87 -11.87
CA GLU A 33 18.31 -0.33 -12.62
C GLU A 33 18.65 -1.50 -11.67
N LYS A 34 19.33 -1.19 -10.56
CA LYS A 34 19.60 -2.20 -9.53
C LYS A 34 18.31 -2.68 -8.85
N ALA A 35 17.40 -1.77 -8.51
CA ALA A 35 16.13 -2.11 -7.89
C ALA A 35 15.26 -2.97 -8.83
N GLU A 36 15.19 -2.62 -10.12
CA GLU A 36 14.52 -3.44 -11.13
C GLU A 36 15.11 -4.86 -11.20
N ALA A 37 16.44 -4.99 -11.19
CA ALA A 37 17.11 -6.29 -11.22
C ALA A 37 16.82 -7.11 -9.95
N ASP A 38 16.85 -6.49 -8.77
CA ASP A 38 16.59 -7.16 -7.49
C ASP A 38 15.12 -7.60 -7.41
N PHE A 39 14.15 -6.76 -7.77
CA PHE A 39 12.73 -7.15 -7.79
C PHE A 39 12.45 -8.22 -8.87
N HIS A 40 13.11 -8.15 -10.02
CA HIS A 40 13.05 -9.22 -11.01
C HIS A 40 13.62 -10.54 -10.46
N ALA A 41 14.72 -10.50 -9.72
CA ALA A 41 15.30 -11.67 -9.05
C ALA A 41 14.36 -12.24 -7.98
N MET A 42 13.59 -11.41 -7.26
CA MET A 42 12.52 -11.83 -6.35
C MET A 42 11.36 -12.55 -7.07
N GLY A 43 11.35 -12.56 -8.40
CA GLY A 43 10.35 -13.23 -9.23
C GLY A 43 9.24 -12.33 -9.72
N PHE A 44 9.34 -11.03 -9.54
CA PHE A 44 8.41 -10.07 -10.13
C PHE A 44 8.74 -9.81 -11.60
N THR A 45 7.72 -9.55 -12.40
CA THR A 45 7.88 -8.98 -13.75
C THR A 45 7.85 -7.47 -13.63
N ILE A 46 8.85 -6.80 -14.22
CA ILE A 46 8.98 -5.36 -14.18
C ILE A 46 8.39 -4.75 -15.44
N LYS A 47 7.46 -3.82 -15.27
CA LYS A 47 6.99 -2.96 -16.33
C LYS A 47 7.87 -1.71 -16.37
N PRO A 48 8.55 -1.39 -17.48
CA PRO A 48 9.27 -0.14 -17.60
C PRO A 48 8.36 1.07 -17.40
N GLY A 49 8.82 2.00 -16.62
CA GLY A 49 8.17 3.30 -16.44
C GLY A 49 8.62 4.32 -17.47
N ARG A 50 8.67 5.58 -17.07
CA ARG A 50 9.03 6.70 -17.95
C ARG A 50 9.96 7.70 -17.24
N LEU A 51 10.56 8.56 -18.03
CA LEU A 51 11.17 9.79 -17.56
C LEU A 51 10.10 10.88 -17.47
N HIS A 52 9.92 11.45 -16.30
CA HIS A 52 9.00 12.56 -16.05
C HIS A 52 9.67 13.91 -16.30
N PRO A 53 8.90 14.99 -16.54
CA PRO A 53 9.45 16.33 -16.79
C PRO A 53 10.33 16.88 -15.66
N ASP A 54 10.05 16.51 -14.41
CA ASP A 54 10.81 16.83 -13.21
C ASP A 54 12.09 15.98 -13.02
N GLY A 55 12.34 15.04 -13.94
CA GLY A 55 13.48 14.15 -13.94
C GLY A 55 13.30 12.87 -13.15
N ILE A 56 12.12 12.64 -12.56
CA ILE A 56 11.76 11.36 -11.94
C ILE A 56 11.79 10.25 -12.99
N ARG A 57 12.34 9.10 -12.62
CA ARG A 57 12.27 7.84 -13.37
C ARG A 57 11.64 6.78 -12.49
N ASN A 58 10.82 5.94 -13.08
CA ASN A 58 10.13 4.88 -12.36
C ASN A 58 10.10 3.56 -13.15
N ALA A 59 9.74 2.50 -12.44
CA ALA A 59 9.39 1.19 -12.97
C ALA A 59 8.34 0.58 -12.04
N HIS A 60 7.57 -0.39 -12.53
CA HIS A 60 6.39 -0.87 -11.82
C HIS A 60 6.37 -2.39 -11.72
N VAL A 61 5.99 -2.91 -10.56
CA VAL A 61 5.47 -4.26 -10.39
C VAL A 61 3.94 -4.15 -10.39
N LYS A 62 3.33 -4.48 -11.52
CA LYS A 62 1.87 -4.36 -11.72
C LYS A 62 1.16 -5.67 -11.42
N PHE A 63 0.01 -5.58 -10.76
CA PHE A 63 -0.85 -6.73 -10.52
C PHE A 63 -2.14 -6.67 -11.35
N ALA A 64 -2.81 -7.83 -11.49
CA ALA A 64 -3.98 -7.96 -12.34
C ALA A 64 -5.20 -7.15 -11.86
N ASP A 65 -5.23 -6.79 -10.58
CA ASP A 65 -6.26 -5.95 -9.96
C ASP A 65 -5.89 -4.45 -9.98
N GLU A 66 -4.89 -4.06 -10.77
CA GLU A 66 -4.36 -2.69 -10.96
C GLU A 66 -3.58 -2.13 -9.76
N THR A 67 -3.46 -2.89 -8.65
CA THR A 67 -2.54 -2.51 -7.57
C THR A 67 -1.09 -2.64 -8.03
N GLU A 68 -0.14 -1.91 -7.37
CA GLU A 68 1.27 -1.98 -7.77
C GLU A 68 2.25 -1.62 -6.66
N LEU A 69 3.50 -2.04 -6.83
CA LEU A 69 4.67 -1.45 -6.19
C LEU A 69 5.39 -0.61 -7.24
N GLU A 70 5.70 0.64 -6.92
CA GLU A 70 6.41 1.54 -7.82
C GLU A 70 7.84 1.71 -7.34
N LEU A 71 8.81 1.38 -8.17
CA LEU A 71 10.23 1.71 -7.95
C LEU A 71 10.49 3.08 -8.56
N ILE A 72 11.02 4.02 -7.78
CA ILE A 72 11.11 5.41 -8.21
C ILE A 72 12.42 6.06 -7.77
N THR A 73 13.00 6.88 -8.63
CA THR A 73 14.19 7.67 -8.30
C THR A 73 14.05 9.12 -8.74
N ALA A 74 14.58 10.03 -7.94
CA ALA A 74 14.62 11.45 -8.22
C ALA A 74 16.08 11.94 -8.18
N PRO A 75 16.76 12.12 -9.33
CA PRO A 75 18.16 12.52 -9.36
C PRO A 75 18.38 13.96 -8.91
N LYS A 76 17.37 14.82 -9.04
CA LYS A 76 17.43 16.25 -8.66
C LYS A 76 16.21 16.63 -7.82
N ALA A 77 16.34 17.68 -7.01
CA ALA A 77 15.26 18.30 -6.26
C ALA A 77 14.82 19.56 -7.01
N VAL A 78 13.72 19.47 -7.77
CA VAL A 78 13.21 20.57 -8.60
C VAL A 78 11.85 21.09 -8.12
N ASP A 79 11.10 20.28 -7.41
CA ASP A 79 9.78 20.59 -6.81
C ASP A 79 9.66 19.97 -5.41
N ASP A 80 8.47 20.04 -4.81
CA ASP A 80 8.26 19.52 -3.47
C ASP A 80 8.37 17.99 -3.42
N LEU A 81 7.81 17.27 -4.38
CA LEU A 81 7.85 15.82 -4.46
C LEU A 81 9.28 15.29 -4.58
N THR A 82 10.04 15.85 -5.53
CA THR A 82 11.43 15.46 -5.73
C THR A 82 12.33 15.84 -4.55
N ARG A 83 12.04 16.95 -3.83
CA ARG A 83 12.72 17.29 -2.57
C ARG A 83 12.46 16.24 -1.48
N GLU A 84 11.25 15.74 -1.35
CA GLU A 84 10.91 14.71 -0.38
C GLU A 84 11.59 13.37 -0.71
N TYR A 85 11.57 12.95 -1.98
CA TYR A 85 12.31 11.76 -2.42
C TYR A 85 13.82 11.88 -2.16
N ARG A 86 14.40 13.04 -2.44
CA ARG A 86 15.82 13.30 -2.14
C ARG A 86 16.11 13.29 -0.65
N LYS A 87 15.22 13.85 0.17
CA LYS A 87 15.33 13.79 1.64
C LYS A 87 15.25 12.34 2.13
N LYS A 88 14.34 11.52 1.58
CA LYS A 88 14.26 10.10 1.91
C LYS A 88 15.58 9.39 1.61
N LEU A 89 16.17 9.60 0.43
CA LEU A 89 17.44 8.98 0.05
C LEU A 89 18.62 9.36 0.95
N GLN A 90 18.59 10.51 1.62
CA GLN A 90 19.61 10.90 2.61
C GLN A 90 19.56 10.02 3.87
N SER A 91 18.38 9.48 4.22
CA SER A 91 18.20 8.55 5.34
C SER A 91 18.17 7.08 4.93
N GLY A 92 18.30 6.80 3.63
CA GLY A 92 18.24 5.47 3.02
C GLY A 92 17.08 5.33 2.04
N GLU A 93 17.07 4.21 1.33
CA GLU A 93 15.98 3.84 0.41
C GLU A 93 14.71 3.47 1.18
N GLY A 94 13.57 3.44 0.49
CA GLY A 94 12.31 2.95 1.07
C GLY A 94 11.08 3.75 0.64
N PRO A 95 9.91 3.32 1.11
CA PRO A 95 8.65 3.99 0.79
C PRO A 95 8.55 5.35 1.49
N VAL A 96 7.82 6.28 0.83
CA VAL A 96 7.49 7.60 1.37
C VAL A 96 5.99 7.74 1.55
N TYR A 97 5.23 7.20 0.60
CA TYR A 97 3.78 7.31 0.53
C TYR A 97 3.13 5.95 0.38
N TYR A 98 1.84 5.88 0.70
CA TYR A 98 0.99 4.75 0.35
C TYR A 98 -0.39 5.23 -0.10
N GLY A 99 -0.88 4.61 -1.15
CA GLY A 99 -2.14 4.94 -1.77
C GLY A 99 -3.28 4.02 -1.34
N LEU A 100 -4.43 4.61 -1.15
CA LEU A 100 -5.69 3.90 -0.94
C LEU A 100 -6.59 4.06 -2.16
N SER A 101 -7.25 3.00 -2.58
CA SER A 101 -8.10 3.01 -3.77
C SER A 101 -9.50 3.53 -3.45
N VAL A 102 -9.96 4.48 -4.27
CA VAL A 102 -11.25 5.12 -4.17
C VAL A 102 -11.86 5.25 -5.56
N PRO A 103 -13.02 4.67 -5.84
CA PRO A 103 -13.66 4.77 -7.16
C PRO A 103 -14.14 6.18 -7.49
N ASP A 104 -14.60 6.92 -6.48
CA ASP A 104 -15.17 8.27 -6.60
C ASP A 104 -14.41 9.26 -5.71
N LEU A 105 -13.41 9.93 -6.30
CA LEU A 105 -12.58 10.91 -5.61
C LEU A 105 -13.37 12.18 -5.22
N ASP A 106 -14.35 12.58 -6.01
CA ASP A 106 -15.16 13.77 -5.72
C ASP A 106 -16.04 13.53 -4.50
N GLN A 107 -16.63 12.35 -4.39
CA GLN A 107 -17.40 11.95 -3.21
C GLN A 107 -16.51 11.87 -1.97
N LEU A 108 -15.29 11.34 -2.09
CA LEU A 108 -14.35 11.32 -0.98
C LEU A 108 -13.95 12.72 -0.56
N LEU A 109 -13.65 13.62 -1.51
CA LEU A 109 -13.27 15.00 -1.23
C LEU A 109 -14.41 15.76 -0.54
N ALA A 110 -15.65 15.59 -1.00
CA ALA A 110 -16.82 16.18 -0.35
C ALA A 110 -16.98 15.70 1.09
N LYS A 111 -16.81 14.40 1.35
CA LYS A 111 -16.88 13.83 2.69
C LYS A 111 -15.74 14.35 3.59
N ALA A 112 -14.53 14.42 3.06
CA ALA A 112 -13.36 14.93 3.77
C ALA A 112 -13.56 16.41 4.17
N ASN A 113 -14.04 17.23 3.24
CA ASN A 113 -14.34 18.65 3.50
C ASN A 113 -15.41 18.82 4.58
N ALA A 114 -16.48 18.01 4.55
CA ALA A 114 -17.52 18.03 5.58
C ALA A 114 -17.00 17.65 6.98
N ALA A 115 -15.91 16.90 7.04
CA ALA A 115 -15.23 16.48 8.28
C ALA A 115 -13.99 17.32 8.62
N ASN A 116 -13.72 18.40 7.88
CA ASN A 116 -12.53 19.24 8.03
C ASN A 116 -11.20 18.49 7.86
N LEU A 117 -11.16 17.42 7.07
CA LEU A 117 -9.91 16.78 6.65
C LEU A 117 -9.31 17.59 5.48
N PRO A 118 -8.06 18.06 5.58
CA PRO A 118 -7.48 19.00 4.62
C PRO A 118 -6.97 18.31 3.36
N LEU A 119 -7.84 17.53 2.67
CA LEU A 119 -7.51 16.91 1.40
C LEU A 119 -7.49 17.95 0.26
N LYS A 120 -6.54 17.76 -0.66
CA LYS A 120 -6.41 18.54 -1.89
C LYS A 120 -6.44 17.60 -3.09
N SER A 121 -7.01 18.08 -4.20
CA SER A 121 -6.95 17.39 -5.49
C SER A 121 -5.75 17.88 -6.27
N GLU A 122 -4.88 16.97 -6.68
CA GLU A 122 -3.68 17.27 -7.44
C GLU A 122 -3.36 16.07 -8.35
N ASP A 123 -3.18 16.32 -9.65
CA ASP A 123 -2.81 15.32 -10.66
C ASP A 123 -3.65 14.03 -10.65
N GLY A 124 -4.96 14.14 -10.39
CA GLY A 124 -5.87 13.01 -10.36
C GLY A 124 -5.83 12.19 -9.06
N LEU A 125 -5.11 12.68 -8.06
CA LEU A 125 -5.04 12.12 -6.71
C LEU A 125 -5.68 13.08 -5.70
N LEU A 126 -6.01 12.57 -4.52
CA LEU A 126 -6.28 13.38 -3.34
C LEU A 126 -5.14 13.17 -2.34
N THR A 127 -4.51 14.26 -1.92
CA THR A 127 -3.33 14.26 -1.04
C THR A 127 -3.56 15.13 0.17
N PHE A 128 -2.80 14.89 1.22
CA PHE A 128 -2.73 15.80 2.37
C PHE A 128 -1.56 16.78 2.22
N PRO A 129 -1.68 18.01 2.74
CA PRO A 129 -0.60 19.01 2.66
C PRO A 129 0.68 18.53 3.33
N ILE A 130 1.82 19.01 2.85
CA ILE A 130 3.12 18.84 3.53
C ILE A 130 3.01 19.35 4.97
N GLY A 131 3.56 18.56 5.91
CA GLY A 131 3.47 18.84 7.35
C GLY A 131 2.19 18.34 8.02
N SER A 132 1.22 17.82 7.27
CA SER A 132 0.10 17.07 7.85
C SER A 132 0.59 15.77 8.46
N PRO A 133 0.05 15.33 9.62
CA PRO A 133 0.32 14.00 10.16
C PRO A 133 -0.20 12.86 9.26
N LEU A 134 -0.95 13.18 8.21
CA LEU A 134 -1.49 12.27 7.21
C LEU A 134 -0.79 12.39 5.86
N HIS A 135 0.29 13.15 5.77
CA HIS A 135 0.95 13.48 4.50
C HIS A 135 1.40 12.25 3.70
N ALA A 136 1.74 11.15 4.36
CA ALA A 136 2.12 9.91 3.70
C ALA A 136 0.95 9.17 3.01
N VAL A 137 -0.30 9.59 3.23
CA VAL A 137 -1.49 8.96 2.64
C VAL A 137 -1.93 9.73 1.41
N PHE A 138 -2.20 9.02 0.33
CA PHE A 138 -2.94 9.58 -0.80
C PHE A 138 -4.07 8.65 -1.23
N PHE A 139 -5.03 9.19 -2.00
CA PHE A 139 -6.12 8.42 -2.55
C PHE A 139 -6.12 8.55 -4.07
N GLY A 140 -6.34 7.43 -4.75
CA GLY A 140 -6.38 7.37 -6.21
C GLY A 140 -7.33 6.29 -6.70
N ARG A 141 -7.67 6.34 -7.99
CA ARG A 141 -8.37 5.26 -8.65
C ARG A 141 -7.38 4.16 -9.02
N LEU A 142 -7.87 2.92 -9.09
CA LEU A 142 -7.17 1.83 -9.77
C LEU A 142 -7.53 1.91 -11.25
N GLU A 143 -6.54 2.10 -12.10
CA GLU A 143 -6.75 2.30 -13.53
C GLU A 143 -5.74 1.51 -14.36
N ARG A 144 -6.24 0.82 -15.37
CA ARG A 144 -5.42 0.24 -16.41
C ARG A 144 -5.06 1.29 -17.44
N VAL A 145 -3.78 1.42 -17.71
CA VAL A 145 -3.28 2.36 -18.72
C VAL A 145 -2.97 1.61 -20.03
N PRO A 146 -3.00 2.30 -21.20
CA PRO A 146 -2.81 1.65 -22.51
C PRO A 146 -1.48 0.90 -22.67
N THR A 147 -0.48 1.21 -21.82
CA THR A 147 0.82 0.50 -21.83
C THR A 147 0.84 -0.75 -20.95
N ASP A 148 -0.24 -1.06 -20.24
CA ASP A 148 -0.35 -2.27 -19.42
C ASP A 148 -0.65 -3.48 -20.32
N ARG A 149 0.36 -4.35 -20.45
CA ARG A 149 0.27 -5.57 -21.24
C ARG A 149 0.05 -6.78 -20.32
N PRO A 150 -0.62 -7.85 -20.80
CA PRO A 150 -0.91 -9.03 -19.98
C PRO A 150 0.32 -9.66 -19.32
N GLU A 151 1.48 -9.63 -20.01
CA GLU A 151 2.72 -10.18 -19.48
C GLU A 151 3.23 -9.51 -18.21
N TYR A 152 2.90 -8.23 -17.98
CA TYR A 152 3.31 -7.49 -16.78
C TYR A 152 2.59 -7.92 -15.51
N PHE A 153 1.49 -8.65 -15.65
CA PHE A 153 0.69 -9.17 -14.53
C PHE A 153 1.03 -10.61 -14.14
N VAL A 154 2.03 -11.22 -14.80
CA VAL A 154 2.43 -12.61 -14.54
C VAL A 154 3.78 -12.63 -13.85
N HIS A 155 3.82 -13.12 -12.62
CA HIS A 155 5.00 -13.15 -11.76
C HIS A 155 5.44 -14.58 -11.47
N ARG A 156 6.76 -14.85 -11.54
CA ARG A 156 7.33 -16.18 -11.25
C ARG A 156 7.14 -16.60 -9.80
N ASN A 157 7.10 -15.65 -8.87
CA ASN A 157 6.82 -15.86 -7.45
C ASN A 157 5.31 -16.03 -7.16
N THR A 158 4.49 -16.16 -8.19
CA THR A 158 3.04 -16.33 -8.13
C THR A 158 2.25 -15.18 -7.49
N ALA A 159 2.85 -14.00 -7.35
CA ALA A 159 2.20 -12.81 -6.82
C ALA A 159 0.99 -12.41 -7.68
N THR A 160 -0.09 -11.97 -7.04
CA THR A 160 -1.37 -11.68 -7.69
C THR A 160 -1.90 -10.29 -7.43
N ARG A 161 -1.55 -9.69 -6.28
CA ARG A 161 -2.01 -8.36 -5.87
C ARG A 161 -1.18 -7.81 -4.72
N LEU A 162 -1.14 -6.50 -4.61
CA LEU A 162 -0.81 -5.83 -3.36
C LEU A 162 -2.04 -5.92 -2.45
N SER A 163 -1.89 -6.41 -1.24
CA SER A 163 -3.02 -6.71 -0.35
C SER A 163 -3.01 -5.93 0.95
N GLY A 164 -1.97 -5.19 1.25
CA GLY A 164 -1.93 -4.40 2.47
C GLY A 164 -0.68 -3.56 2.63
N PHE A 165 -0.75 -2.69 3.64
CA PHE A 165 0.37 -1.89 4.09
C PHE A 165 0.59 -2.05 5.59
N TRP A 166 1.85 -1.96 5.99
CA TRP A 166 2.31 -1.84 7.36
C TRP A 166 2.73 -0.39 7.57
N VAL A 167 1.99 0.36 8.37
CA VAL A 167 2.20 1.80 8.53
C VAL A 167 2.33 2.19 9.99
N LYS A 168 2.99 3.30 10.26
CA LYS A 168 3.09 3.85 11.60
C LYS A 168 1.72 4.26 12.11
N ASP A 169 1.38 3.79 13.29
CA ASP A 169 0.14 4.15 13.96
C ASP A 169 0.15 5.61 14.46
N SER A 170 -0.97 6.29 14.26
CA SER A 170 -1.20 7.62 14.82
C SER A 170 -2.69 7.85 15.08
N MET A 171 -3.00 8.75 16.04
CA MET A 171 -4.38 9.14 16.30
C MET A 171 -5.02 9.76 15.06
N ALA A 172 -4.28 10.60 14.32
CA ALA A 172 -4.77 11.24 13.10
C ALA A 172 -5.19 10.21 12.05
N LEU A 173 -4.39 9.14 11.88
CA LEU A 173 -4.69 8.06 10.94
C LEU A 173 -5.93 7.27 11.36
N ARG A 174 -6.05 6.93 12.64
CA ARG A 174 -7.22 6.25 13.17
C ARG A 174 -8.50 7.10 13.01
N ASP A 175 -8.41 8.41 13.26
CA ASP A 175 -9.54 9.34 13.11
C ASP A 175 -9.93 9.50 11.65
N MET A 176 -8.95 9.60 10.73
CA MET A 176 -9.21 9.58 9.30
C MET A 176 -10.01 8.33 8.88
N PHE A 177 -9.59 7.13 9.28
CA PHE A 177 -10.30 5.91 8.95
C PHE A 177 -11.73 5.90 9.52
N ARG A 178 -11.94 6.38 10.75
CA ARG A 178 -13.29 6.51 11.33
C ARG A 178 -14.17 7.45 10.53
N VAL A 179 -13.64 8.63 10.17
CA VAL A 179 -14.35 9.62 9.33
C VAL A 179 -14.73 9.01 7.98
N LEU A 180 -13.87 8.19 7.41
CA LEU A 180 -14.10 7.52 6.12
C LEU A 180 -14.97 6.26 6.23
N ASN A 181 -15.47 5.92 7.44
CA ASN A 181 -16.25 4.72 7.75
C ASN A 181 -15.49 3.42 7.44
N VAL A 182 -14.17 3.42 7.62
CA VAL A 182 -13.36 2.21 7.53
C VAL A 182 -13.35 1.55 8.91
N PRO A 183 -13.75 0.26 9.01
CA PRO A 183 -13.70 -0.47 10.28
C PRO A 183 -12.27 -0.60 10.79
N LEU A 184 -12.11 -0.39 12.10
CA LEU A 184 -10.84 -0.60 12.82
C LEU A 184 -11.04 -1.73 13.83
N SER A 185 -10.18 -2.74 13.78
CA SER A 185 -10.12 -3.83 14.76
C SER A 185 -8.75 -3.89 15.42
N GLN A 186 -8.70 -4.31 16.70
CA GLN A 186 -7.44 -4.62 17.35
C GLN A 186 -7.09 -6.08 17.11
N GLU A 187 -5.88 -6.35 16.65
CA GLU A 187 -5.43 -7.68 16.31
C GLU A 187 -4.00 -7.93 16.79
N GLN A 188 -3.70 -9.19 17.11
CA GLN A 188 -2.32 -9.61 17.34
C GLN A 188 -1.68 -9.87 15.99
N ILE A 189 -0.68 -9.07 15.65
CA ILE A 189 0.07 -9.24 14.40
C ILE A 189 1.19 -10.27 14.58
N CYS A 190 1.33 -11.11 13.56
CA CYS A 190 2.46 -12.00 13.40
C CYS A 190 3.44 -11.41 12.38
N GLY A 191 4.74 -11.50 12.66
CA GLY A 191 5.77 -11.01 11.78
C GLY A 191 6.91 -10.31 12.54
N PRO A 192 7.76 -9.55 11.86
CA PRO A 192 8.91 -8.90 12.49
C PRO A 192 8.50 -7.80 13.49
N MET A 193 7.26 -7.32 13.42
CA MET A 193 6.72 -6.24 14.25
C MET A 193 5.64 -6.76 15.21
N GLN A 194 5.93 -7.86 15.90
CA GLN A 194 5.00 -8.52 16.83
C GLN A 194 4.51 -7.56 17.92
N SER A 195 3.28 -7.09 17.78
CA SER A 195 2.60 -6.29 18.79
C SER A 195 1.09 -6.30 18.54
N PRO A 196 0.26 -6.00 19.57
CA PRO A 196 -1.13 -5.64 19.33
C PRO A 196 -1.17 -4.40 18.43
N SER A 197 -1.90 -4.48 17.34
CA SER A 197 -1.99 -3.41 16.37
C SER A 197 -3.43 -3.15 15.98
N MET A 198 -3.71 -1.94 15.52
CA MET A 198 -4.99 -1.64 14.89
C MET A 198 -4.92 -2.01 13.41
N VAL A 199 -5.96 -2.63 12.91
CA VAL A 199 -6.08 -2.98 11.49
C VAL A 199 -7.29 -2.26 10.91
N ALA A 200 -7.06 -1.47 9.88
CA ALA A 200 -8.11 -0.87 9.06
C ALA A 200 -8.50 -1.87 7.96
N ARG A 201 -9.72 -2.41 8.06
CA ARG A 201 -10.25 -3.42 7.15
C ARG A 201 -10.91 -2.75 5.96
N LEU A 202 -10.36 -3.00 4.77
CA LEU A 202 -10.90 -2.52 3.51
C LEU A 202 -11.52 -3.68 2.73
N PRO A 203 -12.47 -3.43 1.81
CA PRO A 203 -13.03 -4.49 0.97
C PRO A 203 -11.97 -5.29 0.20
N ASN A 204 -10.88 -4.62 -0.24
CA ASN A 204 -9.80 -5.21 -1.02
C ASN A 204 -8.43 -4.91 -0.42
N GLY A 205 -8.19 -5.37 0.81
CA GLY A 205 -6.90 -5.26 1.49
C GLY A 205 -6.99 -4.59 2.85
N ASP A 206 -5.86 -4.54 3.54
CA ASP A 206 -5.78 -4.09 4.92
C ASP A 206 -4.68 -3.07 5.14
N VAL A 207 -4.87 -2.18 6.12
CA VAL A 207 -3.79 -1.31 6.60
C VAL A 207 -3.53 -1.63 8.06
N HIS A 208 -2.34 -2.17 8.33
CA HIS A 208 -1.88 -2.54 9.66
C HIS A 208 -1.16 -1.35 10.31
N LEU A 209 -1.75 -0.81 11.37
CA LEU A 209 -1.23 0.33 12.10
C LEU A 209 -0.35 -0.18 13.24
N ILE A 210 0.98 -0.01 13.13
CA ILE A 210 1.96 -0.56 14.07
C ILE A 210 2.54 0.53 14.96
N SER A 211 2.56 0.27 16.27
CA SER A 211 2.99 1.24 17.27
C SER A 211 4.51 1.38 17.37
N GLN A 212 5.28 0.39 16.90
CA GLN A 212 6.74 0.33 16.99
C GLN A 212 7.39 0.60 15.62
N ALA A 213 6.92 1.59 14.88
CA ALA A 213 7.62 2.06 13.69
C ALA A 213 8.65 3.11 14.10
N ASP A 214 9.88 2.94 13.62
CA ASP A 214 10.88 4.01 13.65
C ASP A 214 10.32 5.28 12.97
N ASN A 215 11.14 6.25 12.64
CA ASN A 215 10.69 7.51 12.01
C ASN A 215 10.19 7.36 10.56
N THR A 216 9.63 6.19 10.20
CA THR A 216 9.14 5.87 8.85
C THR A 216 7.63 5.67 8.90
N ASP A 217 6.88 6.44 8.11
CA ASP A 217 5.42 6.36 8.08
C ASP A 217 4.93 5.07 7.41
N VAL A 218 5.62 4.59 6.36
CA VAL A 218 5.35 3.32 5.70
C VAL A 218 6.48 2.35 5.99
N VAL A 219 6.17 1.22 6.60
CA VAL A 219 7.15 0.24 7.08
C VAL A 219 7.22 -0.97 6.15
N GLY A 220 6.08 -1.36 5.58
CA GLY A 220 6.01 -2.55 4.77
C GLY A 220 4.81 -2.59 3.82
N ALA A 221 4.90 -3.54 2.90
CA ALA A 221 3.83 -3.88 1.97
C ALA A 221 3.57 -5.39 1.99
N GLN A 222 2.31 -5.77 1.87
CA GLN A 222 1.86 -7.15 1.82
C GLN A 222 1.45 -7.50 0.40
N VAL A 223 2.00 -8.58 -0.14
CA VAL A 223 1.73 -9.09 -1.48
C VAL A 223 1.09 -10.48 -1.36
N ASN A 224 -0.10 -10.65 -1.94
CA ASN A 224 -0.73 -11.96 -2.04
C ASN A 224 -0.07 -12.80 -3.14
N VAL A 225 0.20 -14.06 -2.82
CA VAL A 225 0.69 -15.07 -3.75
C VAL A 225 -0.32 -16.22 -3.85
N ARG A 226 -0.34 -16.89 -5.01
CA ARG A 226 -1.18 -18.09 -5.19
C ARG A 226 -0.60 -19.31 -4.51
N ASP A 227 0.73 -19.38 -4.43
CA ASP A 227 1.48 -20.50 -3.87
C ASP A 227 2.70 -19.99 -3.12
N ILE A 228 2.64 -20.09 -1.79
CA ILE A 228 3.71 -19.61 -0.91
C ILE A 228 5.00 -20.47 -1.02
N ALA A 229 4.86 -21.76 -1.36
CA ALA A 229 6.04 -22.63 -1.54
C ALA A 229 6.80 -22.27 -2.82
N VAL A 230 6.08 -21.93 -3.90
CA VAL A 230 6.70 -21.44 -5.14
C VAL A 230 7.35 -20.07 -4.90
N ALA A 231 6.70 -19.18 -4.16
CA ALA A 231 7.29 -17.89 -3.80
C ALA A 231 8.58 -18.08 -3.00
N GLU A 232 8.58 -18.94 -1.98
CA GLU A 232 9.76 -19.25 -1.18
C GLU A 232 10.89 -19.83 -2.02
N ALA A 233 10.59 -20.82 -2.86
CA ALA A 233 11.59 -21.45 -3.73
C ALA A 233 12.20 -20.43 -4.70
N THR A 234 11.40 -19.54 -5.27
CA THR A 234 11.85 -18.46 -6.17
C THR A 234 12.79 -17.50 -5.44
N LEU A 235 12.43 -17.04 -4.26
CA LEU A 235 13.27 -16.15 -3.46
C LEU A 235 14.59 -16.81 -3.07
N ARG A 236 14.55 -18.05 -2.56
CA ARG A 236 15.75 -18.78 -2.14
C ARG A 236 16.70 -19.10 -3.28
N SER A 237 16.17 -19.46 -4.46
CA SER A 237 16.99 -19.74 -5.65
C SER A 237 17.73 -18.50 -6.14
N ALA A 238 17.20 -17.31 -5.89
CA ALA A 238 17.83 -16.03 -6.19
C ALA A 238 18.77 -15.52 -5.06
N GLY A 239 18.96 -16.31 -3.99
CA GLY A 239 19.86 -15.97 -2.89
C GLY A 239 19.22 -15.17 -1.77
N PHE A 240 17.94 -14.84 -1.84
CA PHE A 240 17.23 -14.18 -0.74
C PHE A 240 17.00 -15.14 0.42
N LYS A 241 16.89 -14.58 1.63
CA LYS A 241 16.67 -15.33 2.86
C LYS A 241 15.35 -14.90 3.51
N PRO A 242 14.19 -15.35 2.98
CA PRO A 242 12.91 -15.00 3.57
C PRO A 242 12.81 -15.58 4.98
N GLN A 243 12.22 -14.78 5.88
CA GLN A 243 11.96 -15.13 7.27
C GLN A 243 10.56 -15.71 7.39
N LYS A 244 10.41 -16.69 8.28
CA LYS A 244 9.10 -17.25 8.70
C LYS A 244 8.93 -17.03 10.20
N PHE A 245 7.70 -16.80 10.61
CA PHE A 245 7.34 -16.66 12.02
C PHE A 245 6.37 -17.77 12.40
N ALA A 246 6.59 -18.41 13.54
CA ALA A 246 5.82 -19.58 13.99
C ALA A 246 4.33 -19.28 14.20
N CYS A 247 3.98 -18.02 14.39
CA CYS A 247 2.59 -17.57 14.54
C CYS A 247 1.85 -17.42 13.20
N ASP A 248 2.56 -17.40 12.05
CA ASP A 248 1.95 -17.39 10.71
C ASP A 248 2.86 -18.14 9.70
N GLU A 249 2.52 -19.38 9.46
CA GLU A 249 3.22 -20.22 8.48
C GLU A 249 2.82 -19.91 7.02
N ALA A 250 1.76 -19.13 6.83
CA ALA A 250 1.26 -18.73 5.50
C ALA A 250 1.93 -17.47 4.94
N SER A 251 2.87 -16.88 5.68
CA SER A 251 3.60 -15.68 5.28
C SER A 251 5.12 -15.89 5.24
N LEU A 252 5.75 -15.17 4.32
CA LEU A 252 7.20 -15.02 4.19
C LEU A 252 7.55 -13.54 4.21
N TRP A 253 8.65 -13.20 4.87
CA TRP A 253 9.06 -11.81 5.02
C TRP A 253 10.47 -11.57 4.50
N LEU A 254 10.62 -10.57 3.64
CA LEU A 254 11.94 -10.03 3.29
C LEU A 254 12.21 -8.76 4.10
N PRO A 255 13.39 -8.66 4.74
CA PRO A 255 13.75 -7.48 5.51
C PRO A 255 14.05 -6.28 4.59
N PRO A 256 14.00 -5.04 5.11
CA PRO A 256 14.29 -3.82 4.36
C PRO A 256 15.66 -3.83 3.67
N SER A 257 16.66 -4.46 4.25
CA SER A 257 18.00 -4.62 3.67
C SER A 257 18.03 -5.45 2.37
N ALA A 258 17.01 -6.26 2.14
CA ALA A 258 16.87 -7.10 0.94
C ALA A 258 15.85 -6.53 -0.06
N ALA A 259 14.98 -5.61 0.36
CA ALA A 259 13.86 -5.10 -0.43
C ALA A 259 13.84 -3.55 -0.49
N HIS A 260 15.01 -2.93 -0.64
CA HIS A 260 15.14 -1.48 -0.85
C HIS A 260 14.43 -0.64 0.21
N GLY A 261 14.63 -0.97 1.49
CA GLY A 261 14.15 -0.17 2.62
C GLY A 261 12.70 -0.40 3.03
N ILE A 262 12.02 -1.41 2.47
CA ILE A 262 10.67 -1.82 2.84
C ILE A 262 10.65 -3.25 3.36
N TRP A 263 9.88 -3.53 4.41
CA TRP A 263 9.47 -4.90 4.69
C TRP A 263 8.51 -5.40 3.61
N LEU A 264 8.82 -6.53 2.98
CA LEU A 264 7.96 -7.12 1.98
C LEU A 264 7.43 -8.46 2.49
N GLU A 265 6.13 -8.52 2.74
CA GLU A 265 5.43 -9.73 3.15
C GLU A 265 4.81 -10.40 1.92
N PHE A 266 5.09 -11.69 1.76
CA PHE A 266 4.38 -12.55 0.82
C PHE A 266 3.42 -13.41 1.63
N THR A 267 2.14 -13.37 1.34
CA THR A 267 1.13 -14.13 2.06
C THR A 267 0.21 -14.89 1.11
N GLN A 268 -0.19 -16.08 1.50
CA GLN A 268 -1.17 -16.85 0.74
C GLN A 268 -2.54 -16.72 1.40
N SER A 269 -3.50 -16.15 0.66
CA SER A 269 -4.89 -16.09 1.15
C SER A 269 -5.38 -17.49 1.48
N ARG A 270 -5.90 -17.70 2.69
CA ARG A 270 -6.65 -18.91 3.01
C ARG A 270 -7.89 -18.94 2.12
N ARG A 271 -8.05 -20.01 1.36
CA ARG A 271 -9.23 -20.25 0.52
C ARG A 271 -10.48 -20.39 1.36
#